data_0026992d1703863ff4ea8240d2ebcff2
#
_entry.id   0026992d1703863ff4ea8240d2ebcff2
#
_cell.length_a   1.000
_cell.length_b   1.000
_cell.length_c   1.000
_cell.angle_alpha   90.00
_cell.angle_beta   90.00
_cell.angle_gamma   90.00
#
_symmetry.space_group_name_H-M   'P 1'
#
loop_
_entity.id
_entity.type
_entity.pdbx_description
1 polymer ?
#
loop_
_entity_poly.entity_id
_entity_poly.type
_entity_poly.pdbx_seq_one_letter_code
_entity_poly.pdbx_strand_id
1 'polypeptide(L)'
;KIAAYIIQNNNLKFDYLMCLSGYDLGESIRFGVAYNFYSTSLKHYIEFRIEIDAEAQIPSIAQIWKTANWHEREVYDLFGITFSNHPKLKRILLPEDWEGHPLRKDYKTPEYYNGMPVPKDKSYWE
;
A
#
# COMPACT_ATOMS: atom_id res chain seq x y z
N LYS A 1 0.20 -2.10 18.56
CA LYS A 1 0.36 -3.15 19.60
C LYS A 1 0.64 -4.53 18.97
N ILE A 2 -0.17 -4.99 18.00
CA ILE A 2 0.01 -6.29 17.32
C ILE A 2 1.38 -6.39 16.64
N ALA A 3 1.79 -5.37 15.90
CA ALA A 3 3.08 -5.35 15.19
C ALA A 3 4.28 -5.54 16.13
N ALA A 4 4.31 -4.81 17.24
CA ALA A 4 5.36 -4.97 18.23
C ALA A 4 5.37 -6.37 18.86
N TYR A 5 4.18 -6.93 19.10
CA TYR A 5 4.05 -8.26 19.67
C TYR A 5 4.62 -9.36 18.76
N ILE A 6 4.28 -9.33 17.46
CA ILE A 6 4.70 -10.38 16.53
C ILE A 6 6.20 -10.37 16.24
N ILE A 7 6.89 -9.24 16.38
CA ILE A 7 8.34 -9.18 16.21
C ILE A 7 9.09 -9.58 17.48
N GLN A 8 8.55 -9.23 18.64
CA GLN A 8 9.22 -9.44 19.94
C GLN A 8 8.99 -10.84 20.51
N ASN A 9 7.91 -11.50 20.14
CA ASN A 9 7.59 -12.82 20.66
C ASN A 9 8.57 -13.88 20.14
N ASN A 10 9.23 -14.61 21.06
CA ASN A 10 10.23 -15.61 20.70
C ASN A 10 9.69 -16.80 19.88
N ASN A 11 8.40 -17.04 19.92
CA ASN A 11 7.73 -18.10 19.15
C ASN A 11 7.23 -17.62 17.77
N LEU A 12 7.27 -16.33 17.51
CA LEU A 12 6.78 -15.73 16.27
C LEU A 12 7.92 -15.13 15.45
N LYS A 13 8.70 -14.23 16.01
CA LYS A 13 9.90 -13.62 15.40
C LYS A 13 9.74 -13.23 13.93
N PHE A 14 8.66 -12.52 13.60
CA PHE A 14 8.44 -12.02 12.25
C PHE A 14 9.35 -10.81 11.97
N ASP A 15 10.56 -11.08 11.55
CA ASP A 15 11.62 -10.10 11.29
C ASP A 15 11.60 -9.55 9.85
N TYR A 16 10.85 -10.18 8.95
CA TYR A 16 10.83 -9.80 7.54
C TYR A 16 9.42 -9.49 7.06
N LEU A 17 9.20 -8.25 6.64
CA LEU A 17 8.02 -7.84 5.90
C LEU A 17 8.25 -8.12 4.42
N MET A 18 7.65 -9.18 3.91
CA MET A 18 7.81 -9.59 2.51
C MET A 18 7.10 -8.65 1.56
N CYS A 19 5.86 -8.29 1.88
CA CYS A 19 5.03 -7.44 1.05
C CYS A 19 3.97 -6.74 1.88
N LEU A 20 3.63 -5.54 1.46
CA LEU A 20 2.48 -4.79 1.96
C LEU A 20 1.77 -4.27 0.72
N SER A 21 0.55 -4.72 0.46
CA SER A 21 -0.20 -4.36 -0.73
C SER A 21 -1.62 -3.91 -0.40
N GLY A 22 -2.07 -2.88 -1.12
CA GLY A 22 -3.44 -2.41 -1.05
C GLY A 22 -4.36 -3.13 -2.03
N TYR A 23 -5.64 -3.13 -1.74
CA TYR A 23 -6.68 -3.60 -2.65
C TYR A 23 -7.98 -2.81 -2.46
N ASP A 24 -8.76 -2.73 -3.51
CA ASP A 24 -10.06 -2.07 -3.52
C ASP A 24 -11.16 -3.14 -3.51
N LEU A 25 -12.05 -3.08 -2.52
CA LEU A 25 -13.17 -4.01 -2.38
C LEU A 25 -14.32 -3.72 -3.35
N GLY A 26 -14.32 -2.52 -3.96
CA GLY A 26 -15.30 -2.14 -4.98
C GLY A 26 -16.71 -1.81 -4.46
N GLU A 27 -17.01 -2.18 -3.25
CA GLU A 27 -18.30 -1.89 -2.60
C GLU A 27 -18.11 -0.84 -1.52
N SER A 28 -18.99 0.19 -1.52
CA SER A 28 -19.08 1.17 -0.43
C SER A 28 -17.77 1.92 -0.11
N ILE A 29 -16.92 2.18 -1.08
CA ILE A 29 -15.66 2.93 -0.89
C ILE A 29 -14.84 2.32 0.27
N ARG A 30 -14.62 1.01 0.21
CA ARG A 30 -13.80 0.29 1.20
C ARG A 30 -12.52 -0.19 0.57
N PHE A 31 -11.45 -0.05 1.30
CA PHE A 31 -10.12 -0.51 0.91
C PHE A 31 -9.59 -1.50 1.91
N GLY A 32 -8.64 -2.29 1.48
CA GLY A 32 -7.93 -3.19 2.36
C GLY A 32 -6.43 -3.11 2.14
N VAL A 33 -5.69 -3.54 3.15
CA VAL A 33 -4.24 -3.69 3.08
C VAL A 33 -3.86 -5.06 3.61
N ALA A 34 -3.11 -5.80 2.80
CA ALA A 34 -2.57 -7.10 3.15
C ALA A 34 -1.09 -6.97 3.53
N TYR A 35 -0.74 -7.53 4.67
CA TYR A 35 0.62 -7.55 5.21
C TYR A 35 1.11 -8.99 5.21
N ASN A 36 2.20 -9.26 4.51
CA ASN A 36 2.82 -10.58 4.46
C ASN A 36 4.13 -10.57 5.24
N PHE A 37 4.17 -11.29 6.34
CA PHE A 37 5.34 -11.40 7.20
C PHE A 37 5.95 -12.80 7.13
N TYR A 38 7.25 -12.84 7.28
CA TYR A 38 8.02 -14.07 7.32
C TYR A 38 9.04 -14.06 8.46
N SER A 39 9.22 -15.18 9.10
CA SER A 39 10.28 -15.37 10.09
C SER A 39 11.44 -16.11 9.46
N THR A 40 12.60 -15.44 9.35
CA THR A 40 13.80 -16.04 8.76
C THR A 40 14.41 -17.12 9.65
N SER A 41 14.24 -17.00 10.97
CA SER A 41 14.76 -17.97 11.94
C SER A 41 13.87 -19.20 12.11
N LEU A 42 12.55 -19.00 12.22
CA LEU A 42 11.58 -20.07 12.45
C LEU A 42 10.96 -20.61 11.16
N LYS A 43 11.22 -19.96 10.02
CA LYS A 43 10.78 -20.37 8.68
C LYS A 43 9.28 -20.57 8.56
N HIS A 44 8.51 -19.65 9.12
CA HIS A 44 7.06 -19.62 8.99
C HIS A 44 6.59 -18.27 8.46
N TYR A 45 5.38 -18.21 7.97
CA TYR A 45 4.79 -17.10 7.28
C TYR A 45 3.38 -16.83 7.79
N ILE A 46 2.98 -15.57 7.78
CA ILE A 46 1.61 -15.16 8.11
C ILE A 46 1.19 -13.97 7.24
N GLU A 47 -0.10 -13.91 6.93
CA GLU A 47 -0.73 -12.77 6.27
C GLU A 47 -1.77 -12.15 7.19
N PHE A 48 -1.68 -10.83 7.37
CA PHE A 48 -2.71 -10.03 8.02
C PHE A 48 -3.42 -9.17 6.99
N ARG A 49 -4.74 -9.10 7.07
CA ARG A 49 -5.54 -8.21 6.25
C ARG A 49 -6.29 -7.22 7.15
N ILE A 50 -6.27 -5.96 6.77
CA ILE A 50 -7.01 -4.89 7.42
C ILE A 50 -7.92 -4.27 6.39
N GLU A 51 -9.20 -4.18 6.68
CA GLU A 51 -10.19 -3.49 5.85
C GLU A 51 -10.57 -2.18 6.52
N ILE A 52 -10.64 -1.12 5.74
CA ILE A 52 -10.94 0.23 6.21
C ILE A 52 -11.90 0.94 5.28
N ASP A 53 -12.61 1.91 5.81
CA ASP A 53 -13.35 2.88 5.00
C ASP A 53 -12.39 3.92 4.38
N ALA A 54 -12.81 4.57 3.32
CA ALA A 54 -11.95 5.45 2.53
C ALA A 54 -11.28 6.58 3.33
N GLU A 55 -11.93 7.07 4.37
CA GLU A 55 -11.43 8.17 5.20
C GLU A 55 -10.62 7.71 6.41
N ALA A 56 -10.56 6.42 6.67
CA ALA A 56 -9.82 5.88 7.81
C ALA A 56 -8.32 5.87 7.54
N GLN A 57 -7.55 5.98 8.61
CA GLN A 57 -6.09 5.91 8.56
C GLN A 57 -5.60 4.63 9.22
N ILE A 58 -4.57 4.05 8.63
CA ILE A 58 -3.90 2.87 9.18
C ILE A 58 -2.62 3.32 9.89
N PRO A 59 -2.35 2.88 11.12
CA PRO A 59 -1.07 3.17 11.77
C PRO A 59 0.11 2.62 10.97
N SER A 60 1.11 3.46 10.72
CA SER A 60 2.34 3.05 10.03
C SER A 60 3.15 2.06 10.86
N ILE A 61 3.75 1.08 10.19
CA ILE A 61 4.68 0.13 10.79
C ILE A 61 6.12 0.36 10.34
N ALA A 62 6.40 1.48 9.67
CA ALA A 62 7.70 1.82 9.12
C ALA A 62 8.81 1.95 10.18
N GLN A 63 8.44 2.21 11.43
CA GLN A 63 9.41 2.27 12.54
C GLN A 63 9.91 0.88 12.95
N ILE A 64 9.12 -0.15 12.74
CA ILE A 64 9.47 -1.54 13.10
C ILE A 64 10.13 -2.24 11.91
N TRP A 65 9.52 -2.15 10.74
CA TRP A 65 10.06 -2.70 9.49
C TRP A 65 10.37 -1.55 8.53
N LYS A 66 11.63 -1.26 8.30
CA LYS A 66 12.06 -0.14 7.45
C LYS A 66 11.55 -0.24 6.01
N THR A 67 11.42 -1.45 5.49
CA THR A 67 10.86 -1.69 4.15
C THR A 67 9.41 -1.25 4.03
N ALA A 68 8.66 -1.22 5.12
CA ALA A 68 7.28 -0.74 5.13
C ALA A 68 7.15 0.72 4.68
N ASN A 69 8.16 1.55 4.91
CA ASN A 69 8.15 2.95 4.47
C ASN A 69 7.80 3.08 2.97
N TRP A 70 8.47 2.33 2.12
CA TRP A 70 8.26 2.38 0.67
C TRP A 70 6.97 1.67 0.26
N HIS A 71 6.66 0.54 0.86
CA HIS A 71 5.41 -0.18 0.59
C HIS A 71 4.17 0.65 0.97
N GLU A 72 4.20 1.34 2.09
CA GLU A 72 3.12 2.23 2.51
C GLU A 72 2.97 3.43 1.57
N ARG A 73 4.07 3.98 1.08
CA ARG A 73 4.04 5.05 0.07
C ARG A 73 3.43 4.57 -1.25
N GLU A 74 3.76 3.35 -1.69
CA GLU A 74 3.15 2.75 -2.89
C GLU A 74 1.64 2.59 -2.73
N VAL A 75 1.17 2.06 -1.61
CA VAL A 75 -0.25 1.91 -1.33
C VAL A 75 -0.95 3.26 -1.27
N TYR A 76 -0.34 4.24 -0.65
CA TYR A 76 -0.85 5.62 -0.65
C TYR A 76 -0.94 6.19 -2.06
N ASP A 77 0.10 6.03 -2.86
CA ASP A 77 0.17 6.56 -4.22
C ASP A 77 -0.91 5.96 -5.14
N LEU A 78 -1.08 4.65 -5.10
CA LEU A 78 -1.95 3.94 -6.03
C LEU A 78 -3.41 3.83 -5.59
N PHE A 79 -3.68 3.82 -4.28
CA PHE A 79 -5.04 3.69 -3.72
C PHE A 79 -5.51 4.90 -2.92
N GLY A 80 -4.60 5.77 -2.48
CA GLY A 80 -4.95 6.89 -1.62
C GLY A 80 -5.21 6.53 -0.15
N ILE A 81 -4.75 5.37 0.29
CA ILE A 81 -4.84 4.94 1.68
C ILE A 81 -3.79 5.69 2.50
N THR A 82 -4.20 6.39 3.54
CA THR A 82 -3.29 7.15 4.41
C THR A 82 -2.80 6.34 5.60
N PHE A 83 -1.52 6.51 5.91
CA PHE A 83 -0.88 5.88 7.06
C PHE A 83 -0.52 6.95 8.10
N SER A 84 -1.05 6.80 9.31
CA SER A 84 -0.73 7.72 10.41
C SER A 84 0.68 7.49 10.94
N ASN A 85 1.35 8.56 11.34
CA ASN A 85 2.73 8.53 11.85
C ASN A 85 3.78 8.01 10.86
N HIS A 86 3.49 8.05 9.57
CA HIS A 86 4.48 7.76 8.55
C HIS A 86 5.51 8.90 8.49
N PRO A 87 6.82 8.62 8.45
CA PRO A 87 7.85 9.68 8.48
C PRO A 87 7.78 10.61 7.28
N LYS A 88 7.38 10.14 6.11
CA LYS A 88 7.28 10.96 4.90
C LYS A 88 6.35 10.32 3.89
N LEU A 89 5.04 10.50 4.07
CA LEU A 89 4.03 9.94 3.17
C LEU A 89 3.90 10.79 1.90
N LYS A 90 4.66 10.44 0.87
CA LYS A 90 4.64 11.07 -0.45
C LYS A 90 4.48 10.01 -1.54
N ARG A 91 4.01 10.44 -2.70
CA ARG A 91 3.97 9.57 -3.89
C ARG A 91 5.37 9.03 -4.21
N ILE A 92 5.45 7.82 -4.74
CA ILE A 92 6.71 7.15 -5.07
C ILE A 92 6.77 6.72 -6.55
N LEU A 93 5.66 6.27 -7.12
CA LEU A 93 5.59 5.78 -8.50
C LEU A 93 5.09 6.84 -9.47
N LEU A 94 4.14 7.66 -9.04
CA LEU A 94 3.56 8.72 -9.85
C LEU A 94 4.16 10.08 -9.50
N PRO A 95 4.11 11.04 -10.45
CA PRO A 95 4.49 12.42 -10.17
C PRO A 95 3.64 13.05 -9.07
N GLU A 96 4.19 14.02 -8.35
CA GLU A 96 3.48 14.69 -7.24
C GLU A 96 2.22 15.43 -7.71
N ASP A 97 2.22 15.92 -8.94
CA ASP A 97 1.11 16.64 -9.58
C ASP A 97 0.07 15.73 -10.25
N TRP A 98 0.24 14.40 -10.17
CA TRP A 98 -0.74 13.47 -10.73
C TRP A 98 -2.03 13.48 -9.94
N GLU A 99 -3.15 13.59 -10.65
CA GLU A 99 -4.47 13.59 -10.05
C GLU A 99 -5.06 12.18 -9.99
N GLY A 100 -5.54 11.81 -8.80
CA GLY A 100 -6.19 10.52 -8.57
C GLY A 100 -5.24 9.39 -8.20
N HIS A 101 -5.85 8.21 -8.01
CA HIS A 101 -5.16 7.00 -7.57
C HIS A 101 -5.49 5.86 -8.54
N PRO A 102 -4.53 5.43 -9.38
CA PRO A 102 -4.81 4.60 -10.57
C PRO A 102 -5.36 3.22 -10.30
N LEU A 103 -5.10 2.61 -9.13
CA LEU A 103 -5.57 1.25 -8.85
C LEU A 103 -6.95 1.20 -8.18
N ARG A 104 -7.58 2.35 -7.94
CA ARG A 104 -8.98 2.38 -7.54
C ARG A 104 -9.88 1.93 -8.69
N LYS A 105 -10.92 1.17 -8.39
CA LYS A 105 -11.87 0.68 -9.40
C LYS A 105 -12.67 1.79 -10.07
N ASP A 106 -12.87 2.91 -9.39
CA ASP A 106 -13.57 4.09 -9.89
C ASP A 106 -12.67 5.09 -10.61
N TYR A 107 -11.37 4.81 -10.71
CA TYR A 107 -10.40 5.69 -11.35
C TYR A 107 -10.65 5.80 -12.85
N LYS A 108 -10.59 7.04 -13.35
CA LYS A 108 -10.63 7.35 -14.78
C LYS A 108 -9.32 7.99 -15.21
N THR A 109 -8.67 7.40 -16.19
CA THR A 109 -7.42 7.93 -16.75
C THR A 109 -7.68 9.31 -17.34
N PRO A 110 -6.87 10.34 -17.01
CA PRO A 110 -6.98 11.66 -17.60
C PRO A 110 -6.69 11.60 -19.10
N GLU A 111 -7.28 12.52 -19.87
CA GLU A 111 -7.04 12.61 -21.31
C GLU A 111 -5.68 13.23 -21.63
N TYR A 112 -5.26 14.15 -20.81
CA TYR A 112 -4.00 14.88 -20.97
C TYR A 112 -3.26 14.98 -19.64
N TYR A 113 -1.94 14.90 -19.72
CA TYR A 113 -1.05 15.17 -18.61
C TYR A 113 0.02 16.17 -19.08
N ASN A 114 0.10 17.33 -18.43
CA ASN A 114 1.01 18.44 -18.81
C ASN A 114 0.99 18.77 -20.32
N GLY A 115 -0.22 18.79 -20.91
CA GLY A 115 -0.42 19.07 -22.32
C GLY A 115 -0.15 17.91 -23.27
N MET A 116 0.29 16.75 -22.76
CA MET A 116 0.51 15.54 -23.55
C MET A 116 -0.70 14.60 -23.47
N PRO A 117 -1.14 14.03 -24.60
CA PRO A 117 -2.23 13.06 -24.59
C PRO A 117 -1.80 11.77 -23.88
N VAL A 118 -2.67 11.27 -22.99
CA VAL A 118 -2.47 9.99 -22.32
C VAL A 118 -3.17 8.90 -23.14
N PRO A 119 -2.43 7.93 -23.71
CA PRO A 119 -3.03 6.87 -24.50
C PRO A 119 -3.87 5.95 -23.61
N LYS A 120 -5.13 5.77 -24.00
CA LYS A 120 -6.07 4.86 -23.35
C LYS A 120 -6.10 3.48 -23.99
N ASP A 121 -5.56 3.38 -25.20
CA ASP A 121 -5.57 2.19 -26.02
C ASP A 121 -4.17 1.56 -26.03
N LYS A 122 -4.13 0.24 -25.87
CA LYS A 122 -2.89 -0.55 -25.91
C LYS A 122 -2.63 -1.19 -27.28
N SER A 123 -3.36 -0.79 -28.31
CA SER A 123 -3.24 -1.35 -29.65
C SER A 123 -1.84 -1.24 -30.25
N TYR A 124 -1.05 -0.29 -29.80
CA TYR A 124 0.34 -0.11 -30.26
C TYR A 124 1.34 -1.13 -29.69
N TRP A 125 0.91 -1.97 -28.76
CA TRP A 125 1.72 -3.09 -28.25
C TRP A 125 1.50 -4.39 -29.05
N GLU A 126 0.48 -4.41 -29.83
CA GLU A 126 0.15 -5.51 -30.72
C GLU A 126 0.85 -5.30 -32.09
#